data_5d4b58d93cdab73a7fd1f2bfd2982704
#
_entry.id   5d4b58d93cdab73a7fd1f2bfd2982704
#
_cell.length_a   1.000
_cell.length_b   1.000
_cell.length_c   1.000
_cell.angle_alpha   90.00
_cell.angle_beta   90.00
_cell.angle_gamma   90.00
#
_symmetry.space_group_name_H-M   'P 1'
#
loop_
_entity.id
_entity.type
_entity.pdbx_description
1 polymer ?
#
loop_
_entity_poly.entity_id
_entity_poly.type
_entity_poly.pdbx_seq_one_letter_code
_entity_poly.pdbx_strand_id
1 'polypeptide(L)'
;LLMKTPADVVEDSAVYLHIYFGGMVFNLVYNMGAAILRAVGDSKRPLYVLIITCVLNIILDLLFVVAFGMGVTGVAVATVTSQVISALIVTVMLLKTREIYVLKINQIRFDRRMLFSVLRIGIPAGLESVMYNISNIVIQVFVNNLGTDTVAAWGTLGKIDALFWMVINACLLYTSPSP
;
A
#
# COMPACT_ATOMS: atom_id res chain seq x y z
N LEU A 1 9.11 -11.78 20.30
CA LEU A 1 10.12 -12.63 20.95
C LEU A 1 11.36 -12.84 20.09
N LEU A 2 11.23 -13.00 18.76
CA LEU A 2 12.37 -13.17 17.83
C LEU A 2 13.18 -11.88 17.61
N MET A 3 12.58 -10.70 17.70
CA MET A 3 13.22 -9.40 17.44
C MET A 3 13.64 -8.65 18.71
N LYS A 4 13.44 -9.21 19.92
CA LYS A 4 13.71 -8.55 21.22
C LYS A 4 13.14 -7.14 21.32
N THR A 5 11.95 -6.93 20.78
CA THR A 5 11.26 -5.62 20.79
C THR A 5 10.82 -5.30 22.22
N PRO A 6 11.00 -4.06 22.71
CA PRO A 6 10.48 -3.59 24.00
C PRO A 6 8.97 -3.78 24.10
N ALA A 7 8.44 -4.06 25.31
CA ALA A 7 7.04 -4.41 25.51
C ALA A 7 6.07 -3.28 25.10
N ASP A 8 6.43 -2.06 25.39
CA ASP A 8 5.70 -0.82 25.04
C ASP A 8 5.52 -0.65 23.53
N VAL A 9 6.59 -0.95 22.77
CA VAL A 9 6.58 -0.89 21.29
C VAL A 9 5.72 -2.01 20.69
N VAL A 10 5.65 -3.17 21.35
CA VAL A 10 4.81 -4.30 20.90
C VAL A 10 3.33 -3.95 21.04
N GLU A 11 2.93 -3.32 22.15
CA GLU A 11 1.54 -2.93 22.39
C GLU A 11 1.08 -1.89 21.36
N ASP A 12 1.83 -0.81 21.17
CA ASP A 12 1.56 0.21 20.17
C ASP A 12 1.51 -0.36 18.75
N SER A 13 2.43 -1.27 18.41
CA SER A 13 2.46 -1.95 17.12
C SER A 13 1.23 -2.83 16.91
N ALA A 14 0.77 -3.52 17.95
CA ALA A 14 -0.44 -4.35 17.87
C ALA A 14 -1.68 -3.50 17.61
N VAL A 15 -1.85 -2.38 18.31
CA VAL A 15 -2.95 -1.43 18.09
C VAL A 15 -2.91 -0.89 16.65
N TYR A 16 -1.73 -0.44 16.21
CA TYR A 16 -1.55 0.03 14.83
C TYR A 16 -1.97 -1.03 13.80
N LEU A 17 -1.49 -2.25 13.94
CA LEU A 17 -1.78 -3.35 13.02
C LEU A 17 -3.28 -3.71 13.00
N HIS A 18 -3.95 -3.74 14.15
CA HIS A 18 -5.38 -4.01 14.19
C HIS A 18 -6.19 -2.97 13.41
N ILE A 19 -5.89 -1.69 13.61
CA ILE A 19 -6.56 -0.59 12.89
C ILE A 19 -6.25 -0.69 11.40
N TYR A 20 -4.97 -0.88 11.04
CA TYR A 20 -4.51 -0.96 9.66
C TYR A 20 -5.14 -2.14 8.89
N PHE A 21 -5.19 -3.33 9.50
CA PHE A 21 -5.84 -4.49 8.90
C PHE A 21 -7.34 -4.28 8.74
N GLY A 22 -8.00 -3.61 9.68
CA GLY A 22 -9.41 -3.22 9.54
C GLY A 22 -9.64 -2.31 8.32
N GLY A 23 -8.69 -1.45 7.99
CA GLY A 23 -8.72 -0.56 6.83
C GLY A 23 -8.26 -1.18 5.51
N MET A 24 -7.67 -2.38 5.52
CA MET A 24 -7.04 -2.99 4.35
C MET A 24 -7.99 -3.19 3.16
N VAL A 25 -9.27 -3.40 3.42
CA VAL A 25 -10.30 -3.53 2.37
C VAL A 25 -10.36 -2.27 1.51
N PHE A 26 -10.29 -1.09 2.11
CA PHE A 26 -10.32 0.19 1.37
C PHE A 26 -9.06 0.39 0.53
N ASN A 27 -7.91 -0.04 1.05
CA ASN A 27 -6.66 -0.05 0.29
C ASN A 27 -6.77 -0.95 -0.94
N LEU A 28 -7.35 -2.15 -0.81
CA LEU A 28 -7.60 -3.05 -1.94
C LEU A 28 -8.54 -2.44 -2.97
N VAL A 29 -9.64 -1.82 -2.54
CA VAL A 29 -10.58 -1.14 -3.45
C VAL A 29 -9.89 -0.03 -4.23
N TYR A 30 -9.09 0.81 -3.55
CA TYR A 30 -8.31 1.85 -4.23
C TYR A 30 -7.34 1.26 -5.26
N ASN A 31 -6.56 0.24 -4.87
CA ASN A 31 -5.57 -0.37 -5.76
C ASN A 31 -6.20 -1.03 -6.98
N MET A 32 -7.34 -1.73 -6.81
CA MET A 32 -8.09 -2.31 -7.91
C MET A 32 -8.63 -1.22 -8.85
N GLY A 33 -9.24 -0.18 -8.32
CA GLY A 33 -9.77 0.92 -9.12
C GLY A 33 -8.67 1.67 -9.87
N ALA A 34 -7.53 1.93 -9.21
CA ALA A 34 -6.36 2.53 -9.83
C ALA A 34 -5.73 1.63 -10.91
N ALA A 35 -5.75 0.30 -10.72
CA ALA A 35 -5.28 -0.65 -11.72
C ALA A 35 -6.17 -0.66 -12.97
N ILE A 36 -7.50 -0.62 -12.80
CA ILE A 36 -8.46 -0.50 -13.91
C ILE A 36 -8.20 0.78 -14.70
N LEU A 37 -8.04 1.93 -14.05
CA LEU A 37 -7.76 3.19 -14.72
C LEU A 37 -6.43 3.17 -15.49
N ARG A 38 -5.38 2.58 -14.90
CA ARG A 38 -4.09 2.41 -15.58
C ARG A 38 -4.18 1.46 -16.77
N ALA A 39 -4.95 0.38 -16.67
CA ALA A 39 -5.12 -0.58 -17.76
C ALA A 39 -5.81 0.02 -19.00
N VAL A 40 -6.64 1.05 -18.82
CA VAL A 40 -7.26 1.79 -19.93
C VAL A 40 -6.44 3.01 -20.38
N GLY A 41 -5.20 3.14 -19.89
CA GLY A 41 -4.27 4.21 -20.27
C GLY A 41 -4.42 5.52 -19.49
N ASP A 42 -5.32 5.58 -18.50
CA ASP A 42 -5.49 6.75 -17.66
C ASP A 42 -4.67 6.65 -16.37
N SER A 43 -3.42 7.03 -16.45
CA SER A 43 -2.52 7.08 -15.28
C SER A 43 -2.62 8.40 -14.51
N LYS A 44 -3.22 9.45 -15.11
CA LYS A 44 -3.28 10.78 -14.48
C LYS A 44 -4.28 10.83 -13.33
N ARG A 45 -5.48 10.28 -13.51
CA ARG A 45 -6.52 10.30 -12.48
C ARG A 45 -6.08 9.57 -11.19
N PRO A 46 -5.53 8.33 -11.22
CA PRO A 46 -5.00 7.68 -10.01
C PRO A 46 -3.88 8.49 -9.35
N LEU A 47 -3.02 9.15 -10.13
CA LEU A 47 -1.95 10.00 -9.60
C LEU A 47 -2.51 11.20 -8.83
N TYR A 48 -3.50 11.90 -9.36
CA TYR A 48 -4.13 13.02 -8.66
C TYR A 48 -4.80 12.57 -7.36
N VAL A 49 -5.49 11.42 -7.36
CA VAL A 49 -6.07 10.87 -6.13
C VAL A 49 -4.98 10.59 -5.11
N LEU A 50 -3.86 9.96 -5.53
CA LEU A 50 -2.73 9.66 -4.65
C LEU A 50 -2.13 10.93 -4.03
N ILE A 51 -1.91 11.98 -4.82
CA ILE A 51 -1.38 13.27 -4.33
C ILE A 51 -2.33 13.89 -3.30
N ILE A 52 -3.62 13.98 -3.63
CA ILE A 52 -4.63 14.58 -2.74
C ILE A 52 -4.69 13.81 -1.42
N THR A 53 -4.74 12.48 -1.48
CA THR A 53 -4.86 11.66 -0.27
C THR A 53 -3.57 11.57 0.52
N CYS A 54 -2.40 11.72 -0.11
CA CYS A 54 -1.12 11.87 0.58
C CYS A 54 -1.06 13.17 1.39
N VAL A 55 -1.44 14.30 0.79
CA VAL A 55 -1.52 15.59 1.49
C VAL A 55 -2.52 15.52 2.64
N LEU A 56 -3.69 14.94 2.37
CA LEU A 56 -4.72 14.74 3.41
C LEU A 56 -4.21 13.87 4.56
N ASN A 57 -3.49 12.79 4.26
CA ASN A 57 -2.91 11.92 5.29
C ASN A 57 -1.93 12.70 6.18
N ILE A 58 -1.03 13.51 5.59
CA ILE A 58 -0.10 14.35 6.35
C ILE A 58 -0.87 15.32 7.28
N ILE A 59 -1.92 15.96 6.78
CA ILE A 59 -2.74 16.88 7.57
C ILE A 59 -3.42 16.13 8.71
N LEU A 60 -3.99 14.96 8.46
CA LEU A 60 -4.65 14.14 9.48
C LEU A 60 -3.65 13.59 10.51
N ASP A 61 -2.44 13.20 10.09
CA ASP A 61 -1.37 12.78 10.98
C ASP A 61 -1.01 13.90 11.96
N LEU A 62 -0.79 15.11 11.45
CA LEU A 62 -0.49 16.27 12.29
C LEU A 62 -1.66 16.59 13.24
N LEU A 63 -2.90 16.53 12.75
CA LEU A 63 -4.08 16.81 13.55
C LEU A 63 -4.25 15.77 14.68
N PHE A 64 -4.17 14.48 14.39
CA PHE A 64 -4.42 13.43 15.37
C PHE A 64 -3.25 13.27 16.35
N VAL A 65 -2.00 13.42 15.86
CA VAL A 65 -0.83 13.26 16.71
C VAL A 65 -0.55 14.53 17.53
N VAL A 66 -0.58 15.71 16.89
CA VAL A 66 -0.18 16.97 17.57
C VAL A 66 -1.35 17.60 18.31
N ALA A 67 -2.53 17.74 17.65
CA ALA A 67 -3.66 18.44 18.27
C ALA A 67 -4.43 17.55 19.25
N PHE A 68 -4.62 16.27 18.94
CA PHE A 68 -5.36 15.33 19.80
C PHE A 68 -4.45 14.46 20.68
N GLY A 69 -3.13 14.47 20.49
CA GLY A 69 -2.18 13.71 21.32
C GLY A 69 -2.33 12.19 21.24
N MET A 70 -2.91 11.67 20.16
CA MET A 70 -3.25 10.24 20.01
C MET A 70 -2.05 9.32 19.75
N GLY A 71 -0.84 9.88 19.57
CA GLY A 71 0.37 9.08 19.32
C GLY A 71 0.24 8.14 18.12
N VAL A 72 0.67 6.88 18.30
CA VAL A 72 0.68 5.85 17.24
C VAL A 72 -0.73 5.51 16.73
N THR A 73 -1.72 5.50 17.63
CA THR A 73 -3.13 5.28 17.25
C THR A 73 -3.63 6.36 16.30
N GLY A 74 -3.21 7.61 16.50
CA GLY A 74 -3.56 8.74 15.63
C GLY A 74 -3.06 8.54 14.21
N VAL A 75 -1.81 8.09 14.05
CA VAL A 75 -1.22 7.77 12.74
C VAL A 75 -1.99 6.64 12.04
N ALA A 76 -2.33 5.57 12.78
CA ALA A 76 -3.11 4.47 12.23
C ALA A 76 -4.48 4.92 11.71
N VAL A 77 -5.21 5.71 12.51
CA VAL A 77 -6.53 6.24 12.13
C VAL A 77 -6.44 7.21 10.95
N ALA A 78 -5.43 8.08 10.89
CA ALA A 78 -5.20 8.99 9.78
C ALA A 78 -4.96 8.22 8.48
N THR A 79 -4.12 7.19 8.55
CA THR A 79 -3.81 6.32 7.39
C THR A 79 -5.08 5.63 6.87
N VAL A 80 -5.85 4.99 7.75
CA VAL A 80 -7.09 4.31 7.34
C VAL A 80 -8.12 5.30 6.79
N THR A 81 -8.28 6.46 7.42
CA THR A 81 -9.18 7.51 6.93
C THR A 81 -8.80 7.98 5.52
N SER A 82 -7.52 8.19 5.27
CA SER A 82 -7.03 8.56 3.93
C SER A 82 -7.27 7.45 2.90
N GLN A 83 -7.12 6.17 3.29
CA GLN A 83 -7.42 5.03 2.42
C GLN A 83 -8.92 4.93 2.10
N VAL A 84 -9.80 5.17 3.07
CA VAL A 84 -11.25 5.22 2.84
C VAL A 84 -11.59 6.31 1.83
N ILE A 85 -11.03 7.51 2.00
CA ILE A 85 -11.26 8.64 1.09
C ILE A 85 -10.73 8.32 -0.32
N SER A 86 -9.54 7.73 -0.43
CA SER A 86 -8.98 7.27 -1.72
C SER A 86 -9.90 6.29 -2.43
N ALA A 87 -10.37 5.28 -1.70
CA ALA A 87 -11.29 4.27 -2.22
C ALA A 87 -12.60 4.87 -2.70
N LEU A 88 -13.17 5.80 -1.92
CA LEU A 88 -14.40 6.51 -2.30
C LEU A 88 -14.21 7.34 -3.56
N ILE A 89 -13.14 8.13 -3.64
CA ILE A 89 -12.87 8.98 -4.81
C ILE A 89 -12.74 8.12 -6.07
N VAL A 90 -11.92 7.06 -6.03
CA VAL A 90 -11.72 6.17 -7.18
C VAL A 90 -13.00 5.45 -7.57
N THR A 91 -13.78 4.97 -6.59
CA THR A 91 -15.08 4.33 -6.86
C THR A 91 -16.06 5.29 -7.52
N VAL A 92 -16.17 6.53 -7.02
CA VAL A 92 -17.02 7.56 -7.63
C VAL A 92 -16.55 7.91 -9.04
N MET A 93 -15.24 7.96 -9.28
CA MET A 93 -14.69 8.18 -10.63
C MET A 93 -15.11 7.06 -11.59
N LEU A 94 -15.02 5.80 -11.17
CA LEU A 94 -15.41 4.65 -11.99
C LEU A 94 -16.94 4.57 -12.22
N LEU A 95 -17.74 5.02 -11.27
CA LEU A 95 -19.20 5.05 -11.39
C LEU A 95 -19.68 6.19 -12.31
N LYS A 96 -19.00 7.34 -12.29
CA LYS A 96 -19.40 8.53 -13.04
C LYS A 96 -18.76 8.64 -14.43
N THR A 97 -17.79 7.78 -14.76
CA THR A 97 -17.21 7.79 -16.10
C THR A 97 -18.25 7.40 -17.14
N ARG A 98 -18.16 8.04 -18.33
CA ARG A 98 -19.01 7.70 -19.49
C ARG A 98 -18.32 6.75 -20.47
N GLU A 99 -17.15 6.28 -20.12
CA GLU A 99 -16.31 5.41 -20.94
C GLU A 99 -16.77 3.95 -20.86
N ILE A 100 -16.17 3.09 -21.69
CA ILE A 100 -16.50 1.65 -21.79
C ILE A 100 -16.30 0.91 -20.45
N TYR A 101 -15.42 1.40 -19.57
CA TYR A 101 -15.08 0.83 -18.27
C TYR A 101 -15.92 1.35 -17.10
N VAL A 102 -17.12 1.91 -17.37
CA VAL A 102 -18.03 2.34 -16.31
C VAL A 102 -18.39 1.18 -15.39
N LEU A 103 -18.20 1.38 -14.08
CA LEU A 103 -18.58 0.38 -13.08
C LEU A 103 -20.10 0.38 -12.90
N LYS A 104 -20.76 -0.68 -13.35
CA LYS A 104 -22.21 -0.90 -13.15
C LYS A 104 -22.42 -1.91 -12.03
N ILE A 105 -22.78 -1.43 -10.84
CA ILE A 105 -22.94 -2.28 -9.65
C ILE A 105 -23.90 -3.44 -9.92
N ASN A 106 -24.99 -3.20 -10.66
CA ASN A 106 -26.00 -4.23 -10.99
C ASN A 106 -25.50 -5.30 -11.98
N GLN A 107 -24.33 -5.10 -12.60
CA GLN A 107 -23.74 -6.05 -13.55
C GLN A 107 -22.51 -6.78 -13.00
N ILE A 108 -22.15 -6.52 -11.75
CA ILE A 108 -21.07 -7.24 -11.08
C ILE A 108 -21.48 -8.70 -10.97
N ARG A 109 -20.74 -9.58 -11.67
CA ARG A 109 -20.93 -11.02 -11.65
C ARG A 109 -19.63 -11.70 -11.30
N PHE A 110 -19.74 -12.79 -10.56
CA PHE A 110 -18.61 -13.64 -10.24
C PHE A 110 -18.31 -14.54 -11.44
N ASP A 111 -17.21 -14.28 -12.14
CA ASP A 111 -16.74 -15.13 -13.24
C ASP A 111 -15.56 -16.01 -12.77
N ARG A 112 -15.79 -17.32 -12.74
CA ARG A 112 -14.78 -18.30 -12.33
C ARG A 112 -13.55 -18.30 -13.22
N ARG A 113 -13.69 -18.05 -14.52
CA ARG A 113 -12.56 -18.03 -15.47
C ARG A 113 -11.65 -16.84 -15.18
N MET A 114 -12.25 -15.66 -15.00
CA MET A 114 -11.51 -14.45 -14.62
C MET A 114 -10.83 -14.60 -13.27
N LEU A 115 -11.54 -15.13 -12.27
CA LEU A 115 -10.96 -15.40 -10.96
C LEU A 115 -9.75 -16.33 -11.06
N PHE A 116 -9.88 -17.45 -11.81
CA PHE A 116 -8.78 -18.39 -11.97
C PHE A 116 -7.57 -17.75 -12.67
N SER A 117 -7.80 -16.89 -13.66
CA SER A 117 -6.74 -16.14 -14.35
C SER A 117 -6.02 -15.18 -13.39
N VAL A 118 -6.77 -14.44 -12.56
CA VAL A 118 -6.20 -13.55 -11.54
C VAL A 118 -5.42 -14.34 -10.50
N LEU A 119 -5.95 -15.46 -10.00
CA LEU A 119 -5.25 -16.30 -9.03
C LEU A 119 -3.98 -16.94 -9.60
N ARG A 120 -4.02 -17.38 -10.87
CA ARG A 120 -2.87 -17.98 -11.54
C ARG A 120 -1.67 -17.03 -11.63
N ILE A 121 -1.92 -15.72 -11.77
CA ILE A 121 -0.89 -14.70 -11.81
C ILE A 121 -0.58 -14.19 -10.41
N GLY A 122 -1.61 -13.95 -9.61
CA GLY A 122 -1.48 -13.33 -8.29
C GLY A 122 -0.83 -14.22 -7.25
N ILE A 123 -1.10 -15.54 -7.27
CA ILE A 123 -0.51 -16.47 -6.27
C ILE A 123 1.01 -16.55 -6.41
N PRO A 124 1.61 -16.79 -7.61
CA PRO A 124 3.06 -16.78 -7.75
C PRO A 124 3.70 -15.45 -7.37
N ALA A 125 3.12 -14.33 -7.80
CA ALA A 125 3.62 -13.00 -7.46
C ALA A 125 3.52 -12.70 -5.95
N GLY A 126 2.44 -13.16 -5.31
CA GLY A 126 2.27 -13.08 -3.87
C GLY A 126 3.30 -13.93 -3.11
N LEU A 127 3.56 -15.16 -3.55
CA LEU A 127 4.59 -16.03 -2.96
C LEU A 127 5.99 -15.42 -3.10
N GLU A 128 6.32 -14.87 -4.27
CA GLU A 128 7.57 -14.14 -4.48
C GLU A 128 7.73 -13.00 -3.48
N SER A 129 6.70 -12.18 -3.31
CA SER A 129 6.69 -11.08 -2.34
C SER A 129 6.86 -11.56 -0.90
N VAL A 130 6.21 -12.66 -0.52
CA VAL A 130 6.35 -13.27 0.81
C VAL A 130 7.77 -13.76 1.04
N MET A 131 8.36 -14.48 0.08
CA MET A 131 9.74 -14.96 0.18
C MET A 131 10.74 -13.80 0.30
N TYR A 132 10.55 -12.75 -0.48
CA TYR A 132 11.37 -11.54 -0.39
C TYR A 132 11.30 -10.90 1.00
N ASN A 133 10.08 -10.73 1.54
CA ASN A 133 9.88 -10.18 2.88
C ASN A 133 10.48 -11.07 3.99
N ILE A 134 10.34 -12.39 3.90
CA ILE A 134 10.97 -13.32 4.84
C ILE A 134 12.49 -13.18 4.80
N SER A 135 13.08 -13.12 3.61
CA SER A 135 14.52 -12.91 3.44
C SER A 135 14.98 -11.60 4.09
N ASN A 136 14.25 -10.51 3.90
CA ASN A 136 14.55 -9.23 4.52
C ASN A 136 14.46 -9.29 6.05
N ILE A 137 13.48 -10.01 6.62
CA ILE A 137 13.37 -10.22 8.07
C ILE A 137 14.60 -10.97 8.59
N VAL A 138 15.02 -12.05 7.91
CA VAL A 138 16.21 -12.82 8.30
C VAL A 138 17.45 -11.93 8.27
N ILE A 139 17.66 -11.19 7.19
CA ILE A 139 18.80 -10.26 7.07
C ILE A 139 18.75 -9.21 8.19
N GLN A 140 17.57 -8.63 8.48
CA GLN A 140 17.41 -7.64 9.54
C GLN A 140 17.81 -8.18 10.91
N VAL A 141 17.49 -9.44 11.22
CA VAL A 141 17.92 -10.09 12.47
C VAL A 141 19.45 -10.18 12.56
N PHE A 142 20.14 -10.52 11.47
CA PHE A 142 21.61 -10.54 11.45
C PHE A 142 22.18 -9.12 11.58
N VAL A 143 21.65 -8.14 10.86
CA VAL A 143 22.09 -6.74 10.93
C VAL A 143 21.94 -6.18 12.34
N ASN A 144 20.82 -6.49 13.03
CA ASN A 144 20.59 -6.06 14.41
C ASN A 144 21.65 -6.59 15.40
N ASN A 145 22.23 -7.77 15.12
CA ASN A 145 23.29 -8.33 15.95
C ASN A 145 24.67 -7.66 15.74
N LEU A 146 24.84 -6.90 14.67
CA LEU A 146 26.11 -6.21 14.33
C LEU A 146 26.25 -4.81 14.95
N GLY A 147 25.24 -4.36 15.68
CA GLY A 147 25.25 -3.08 16.40
C GLY A 147 24.49 -1.93 15.71
N THR A 148 24.28 -0.88 16.48
CA THR A 148 23.41 0.26 16.10
C THR A 148 23.89 1.02 14.86
N ASP A 149 25.20 1.16 14.69
CA ASP A 149 25.77 1.86 13.54
C ASP A 149 25.53 1.12 12.22
N THR A 150 25.61 -0.22 12.28
CA THR A 150 25.31 -1.08 11.13
C THR A 150 23.83 -1.04 10.78
N VAL A 151 22.95 -1.01 11.77
CA VAL A 151 21.50 -0.85 11.56
C VAL A 151 21.16 0.48 10.90
N ALA A 152 21.79 1.57 11.34
CA ALA A 152 21.60 2.90 10.75
C ALA A 152 22.10 2.96 9.29
N ALA A 153 23.27 2.38 9.02
CA ALA A 153 23.83 2.29 7.67
C ALA A 153 22.94 1.44 6.75
N TRP A 154 22.43 0.30 7.24
CA TRP A 154 21.51 -0.57 6.50
C TRP A 154 20.21 0.14 6.17
N GLY A 155 19.62 0.87 7.14
CA GLY A 155 18.41 1.66 6.93
C GLY A 155 18.61 2.78 5.87
N THR A 156 19.79 3.40 5.84
CA THR A 156 20.12 4.42 4.84
C THR A 156 20.29 3.80 3.45
N LEU A 157 20.98 2.66 3.36
CA LEU A 157 21.13 1.91 2.11
C LEU A 157 19.77 1.50 1.55
N GLY A 158 18.86 1.02 2.41
CA GLY A 158 17.50 0.64 2.00
C GLY A 158 16.69 1.81 1.41
N LYS A 159 16.90 3.04 1.88
CA LYS A 159 16.27 4.23 1.28
C LYS A 159 16.80 4.51 -0.13
N ILE A 160 18.11 4.36 -0.33
CA ILE A 160 18.75 4.53 -1.64
C ILE A 160 18.26 3.44 -2.60
N ASP A 161 18.22 2.19 -2.14
CA ASP A 161 17.73 1.05 -2.92
C ASP A 161 16.26 1.26 -3.35
N ALA A 162 15.41 1.76 -2.46
CA ALA A 162 14.02 2.09 -2.77
C ALA A 162 13.90 3.13 -3.90
N LEU A 163 14.79 4.11 -3.98
CA LEU A 163 14.82 5.08 -5.07
C LEU A 163 15.18 4.41 -6.40
N PHE A 164 16.17 3.51 -6.42
CA PHE A 164 16.52 2.75 -7.62
C PHE A 164 15.36 1.88 -8.09
N TRP A 165 14.70 1.17 -7.19
CA TRP A 165 13.52 0.37 -7.49
C TRP A 165 12.36 1.20 -8.03
N MET A 166 12.16 2.42 -7.52
CA MET A 166 11.15 3.34 -8.02
C MET A 166 11.41 3.71 -9.49
N VAL A 167 12.66 4.03 -9.85
CA VAL A 167 13.04 4.35 -11.23
C VAL A 167 12.88 3.13 -12.14
N ILE A 168 13.35 1.96 -11.72
CA ILE A 168 13.23 0.70 -12.49
C ILE A 168 11.76 0.38 -12.75
N ASN A 169 10.89 0.44 -11.73
CA ASN A 169 9.46 0.19 -11.90
C ASN A 169 8.78 1.20 -12.83
N ALA A 170 9.18 2.47 -12.77
CA ALA A 170 8.68 3.49 -13.69
C ALA A 170 9.09 3.17 -15.14
N CYS A 171 10.34 2.78 -15.37
CA CYS A 171 10.81 2.37 -16.70
C CYS A 171 10.11 1.11 -17.22
N LEU A 172 9.93 0.10 -16.36
CA LEU A 172 9.23 -1.14 -16.72
C LEU A 172 7.76 -0.87 -17.09
N LEU A 173 7.09 0.02 -16.39
CA LEU A 173 5.71 0.40 -16.70
C LEU A 173 5.60 1.08 -18.07
N TYR A 174 6.65 1.80 -18.50
CA TYR A 174 6.69 2.49 -19.78
C TYR A 174 7.09 1.59 -20.95
N THR A 175 7.95 0.59 -20.69
CA THR A 175 8.54 -0.28 -21.72
C THR A 175 7.83 -1.61 -21.85
N SER A 176 7.03 -2.01 -20.86
CA SER A 176 6.22 -3.23 -20.94
C SER A 176 5.14 -3.03 -22.00
N PRO A 177 5.15 -3.86 -23.09
CA PRO A 177 4.06 -3.80 -24.06
C PRO A 177 2.75 -4.11 -23.33
N SER A 178 1.78 -3.20 -23.45
CA SER A 178 0.42 -3.44 -23.00
C SER A 178 -0.10 -4.70 -23.70
N PRO A 179 -0.66 -5.68 -22.96
CA PRO A 179 -1.27 -6.85 -23.58
C PRO A 179 -2.45 -6.48 -24.46
#